data_da2eeb383afccf159b0e6555f0aebabb
#
_entry.id   da2eeb383afccf159b0e6555f0aebabb
#
_cell.length_a   1.000
_cell.length_b   1.000
_cell.length_c   1.000
_cell.angle_alpha   90.00
_cell.angle_beta   90.00
_cell.angle_gamma   90.00
#
_symmetry.space_group_name_H-M   'P 1'
#
loop_
_entity.id
_entity.type
_entity.pdbx_description
1 polymer ?
#
loop_
_entity_poly.entity_id
_entity_poly.type
_entity_poly.pdbx_seq_one_letter_code
_entity_poly.pdbx_strand_id
1 'polypeptide(L)'
;MEYKYNSDTLMHGVGFNFSKFESILSHGILSLECGKAENVRINRSFKGHNKDDEISMVRYLYIDAYDDFDIKLFNKEGAYYRYILNGISFIVEDVQFETQKAHRVDEVLVKNKVELDKIKGIQISDKYKDALLEDLFYFPMSKNYENIKNIGEEYIRYMASYGYEVNINEYKNLINELRYTYNALIDASKEDIEDLEDDYEDVLADLNEYMAQNISACFRKKFGYDITLYDLVIFLRNKNKVNLPIYIIPYTREKGKAK
;
A
#
# COMPACT_ATOMS: atom_id res chain seq x y z
N MET A 1 -23.34 -2.85 -3.84
CA MET A 1 -23.32 -4.33 -4.13
C MET A 1 -22.36 -4.92 -3.12
N GLU A 2 -22.74 -5.98 -2.43
CA GLU A 2 -21.93 -6.64 -1.42
C GLU A 2 -21.26 -7.87 -2.04
N TYR A 3 -19.98 -8.10 -1.76
CA TYR A 3 -19.29 -9.29 -2.23
C TYR A 3 -19.56 -10.46 -1.29
N LYS A 4 -19.77 -11.65 -1.85
CA LYS A 4 -19.98 -12.88 -1.06
C LYS A 4 -18.64 -13.61 -0.92
N TYR A 5 -18.00 -13.41 0.22
CA TYR A 5 -16.73 -14.06 0.55
C TYR A 5 -16.95 -15.55 0.92
N ASN A 6 -15.96 -16.36 0.62
CA ASN A 6 -15.92 -17.78 0.98
C ASN A 6 -14.54 -18.16 1.56
N SER A 7 -14.34 -19.43 1.91
CA SER A 7 -13.11 -19.93 2.53
C SER A 7 -11.86 -19.78 1.65
N ASP A 8 -12.05 -19.65 0.35
CA ASP A 8 -10.98 -19.59 -0.65
C ASP A 8 -10.77 -18.18 -1.20
N THR A 9 -11.58 -17.21 -0.72
CA THR A 9 -11.41 -15.82 -1.07
C THR A 9 -10.16 -15.26 -0.38
N LEU A 10 -9.23 -14.75 -1.18
CA LEU A 10 -8.01 -14.12 -0.73
C LEU A 10 -8.06 -12.61 -0.96
N MET A 11 -7.24 -11.89 -0.21
CA MET A 11 -7.12 -10.45 -0.32
C MET A 11 -5.66 -10.04 -0.46
N HIS A 12 -5.40 -9.13 -1.39
CA HIS A 12 -4.09 -8.50 -1.57
C HIS A 12 -4.20 -7.00 -1.38
N GLY A 13 -3.63 -6.49 -0.27
CA GLY A 13 -3.62 -5.06 0.04
C GLY A 13 -2.55 -4.31 -0.73
N VAL A 14 -2.88 -3.11 -1.17
CA VAL A 14 -1.93 -2.16 -1.76
C VAL A 14 -1.85 -0.85 -0.98
N GLY A 15 -2.70 -0.69 0.05
CA GLY A 15 -2.79 0.54 0.82
C GLY A 15 -3.13 1.73 -0.08
N PHE A 16 -2.36 2.81 0.03
CA PHE A 16 -2.47 3.99 -0.83
C PHE A 16 -1.35 4.07 -1.86
N ASN A 17 -0.72 2.95 -2.20
CA ASN A 17 0.29 2.91 -3.26
C ASN A 17 -0.38 2.87 -4.64
N PHE A 18 -0.65 4.05 -5.21
CA PHE A 18 -1.38 4.23 -6.47
C PHE A 18 -0.61 3.66 -7.66
N SER A 19 0.72 3.76 -7.66
CA SER A 19 1.59 3.17 -8.69
C SER A 19 1.46 1.64 -8.70
N LYS A 20 1.51 1.00 -7.51
CA LYS A 20 1.31 -0.43 -7.38
C LYS A 20 -0.11 -0.84 -7.77
N PHE A 21 -1.11 -0.07 -7.37
CA PHE A 21 -2.49 -0.31 -7.75
C PHE A 21 -2.68 -0.32 -9.27
N GLU A 22 -2.16 0.68 -9.97
CA GLU A 22 -2.23 0.77 -11.43
C GLU A 22 -1.44 -0.36 -12.11
N SER A 23 -0.28 -0.72 -11.59
CA SER A 23 0.52 -1.84 -12.09
C SER A 23 -0.26 -3.16 -12.04
N ILE A 24 -0.98 -3.41 -10.94
CA ILE A 24 -1.82 -4.62 -10.81
C ILE A 24 -2.97 -4.61 -11.82
N LEU A 25 -3.59 -3.49 -12.09
CA LEU A 25 -4.64 -3.38 -13.11
C LEU A 25 -4.13 -3.69 -14.52
N SER A 26 -2.84 -3.50 -14.77
CA SER A 26 -2.21 -3.74 -16.08
C SER A 26 -1.67 -5.17 -16.23
N HIS A 27 -1.13 -5.77 -15.17
CA HIS A 27 -0.32 -6.98 -15.26
C HIS A 27 -0.80 -8.14 -14.39
N GLY A 28 -1.79 -7.91 -13.51
CA GLY A 28 -2.10 -8.81 -12.41
C GLY A 28 -1.15 -8.62 -11.22
N ILE A 29 -1.22 -9.51 -10.24
CA ILE A 29 -0.36 -9.44 -9.06
C ILE A 29 0.87 -10.31 -9.33
N LEU A 30 2.05 -9.69 -9.37
CA LEU A 30 3.30 -10.33 -9.71
C LEU A 30 4.17 -10.57 -8.47
N SER A 31 4.83 -11.73 -8.40
CA SER A 31 5.96 -11.93 -7.51
C SER A 31 7.16 -11.09 -7.96
N LEU A 32 8.17 -10.96 -7.11
CA LEU A 32 9.37 -10.21 -7.47
C LEU A 32 10.11 -10.83 -8.68
N GLU A 33 10.15 -12.15 -8.75
CA GLU A 33 10.77 -12.88 -9.85
C GLU A 33 10.03 -12.66 -11.17
N CYS A 34 8.69 -12.78 -11.16
CA CYS A 34 7.87 -12.50 -12.34
C CYS A 34 7.95 -11.03 -12.76
N GLY A 35 7.95 -10.08 -11.80
CA GLY A 35 8.13 -8.67 -12.11
C GLY A 35 9.46 -8.38 -12.81
N LYS A 36 10.56 -9.00 -12.36
CA LYS A 36 11.86 -8.90 -13.04
C LYS A 36 11.81 -9.46 -14.46
N ALA A 37 11.17 -10.61 -14.65
CA ALA A 37 11.04 -11.25 -15.96
C ALA A 37 10.18 -10.44 -16.95
N GLU A 38 9.13 -9.79 -16.45
CA GLU A 38 8.23 -8.95 -17.26
C GLU A 38 8.71 -7.48 -17.38
N ASN A 39 9.88 -7.13 -16.82
CA ASN A 39 10.38 -5.75 -16.69
C ASN A 39 9.41 -4.82 -15.94
N VAL A 40 8.61 -5.37 -15.05
CA VAL A 40 7.72 -4.65 -14.16
C VAL A 40 8.40 -4.47 -12.81
N ARG A 41 8.54 -3.22 -12.37
CA ARG A 41 9.14 -2.95 -11.06
C ARG A 41 8.17 -3.32 -9.95
N ILE A 42 8.54 -4.26 -9.11
CA ILE A 42 7.80 -4.66 -7.92
C ILE A 42 8.48 -4.08 -6.69
N ASN A 43 7.80 -3.19 -5.99
CA ASN A 43 8.24 -2.71 -4.68
C ASN A 43 7.69 -3.62 -3.60
N ARG A 44 8.59 -4.27 -2.87
CA ARG A 44 8.24 -4.92 -1.60
C ARG A 44 8.32 -3.88 -0.49
N SER A 45 7.18 -3.52 0.07
CA SER A 45 7.11 -2.64 1.25
C SER A 45 7.71 -3.30 2.50
N PHE A 46 7.80 -4.63 2.51
CA PHE A 46 8.43 -5.41 3.58
C PHE A 46 9.42 -6.41 2.98
N LYS A 47 10.64 -6.46 3.52
CA LYS A 47 11.50 -7.63 3.40
C LYS A 47 10.88 -8.72 4.29
N GLY A 48 9.80 -9.32 3.82
CA GLY A 48 9.19 -10.47 4.46
C GLY A 48 10.05 -11.73 4.29
N HIS A 49 9.70 -12.79 5.00
CA HIS A 49 10.34 -14.10 4.89
C HIS A 49 10.00 -14.84 3.58
N ASN A 50 9.31 -14.18 2.65
CA ASN A 50 8.85 -14.77 1.41
C ASN A 50 9.98 -14.85 0.38
N LYS A 51 10.01 -15.93 -0.38
CA LYS A 51 10.90 -16.08 -1.52
C LYS A 51 10.54 -15.12 -2.64
N ASP A 52 11.41 -14.96 -3.60
CA ASP A 52 11.22 -14.04 -4.74
C ASP A 52 10.10 -14.46 -5.69
N ASP A 53 9.74 -15.75 -5.68
CA ASP A 53 8.62 -16.33 -6.45
C ASP A 53 7.27 -16.30 -5.70
N GLU A 54 7.22 -15.78 -4.48
CA GLU A 54 6.05 -15.82 -3.61
C GLU A 54 5.35 -14.47 -3.49
N ILE A 55 4.01 -14.52 -3.44
CA ILE A 55 3.10 -13.40 -3.20
C ILE A 55 2.35 -13.68 -1.90
N SER A 56 2.46 -12.80 -0.92
CA SER A 56 1.70 -12.89 0.32
C SER A 56 0.29 -12.34 0.13
N MET A 57 -0.69 -13.11 0.61
CA MET A 57 -2.10 -12.74 0.64
C MET A 57 -2.72 -13.14 1.98
N VAL A 58 -3.93 -12.65 2.25
CA VAL A 58 -4.67 -12.95 3.47
C VAL A 58 -5.99 -13.60 3.14
N ARG A 59 -6.38 -14.62 3.89
CA ARG A 59 -7.72 -15.21 3.81
C ARG A 59 -8.76 -14.29 4.43
N TYR A 60 -9.82 -14.03 3.71
CA TYR A 60 -10.90 -13.17 4.19
C TYR A 60 -11.52 -13.66 5.51
N LEU A 61 -11.73 -14.95 5.68
CA LEU A 61 -12.37 -15.51 6.88
C LEU A 61 -11.65 -15.20 8.19
N TYR A 62 -10.34 -14.97 8.13
CA TYR A 62 -9.56 -14.66 9.31
C TYR A 62 -9.56 -13.17 9.67
N ILE A 63 -10.03 -12.31 8.77
CA ILE A 63 -10.25 -10.89 9.09
C ILE A 63 -11.31 -10.74 10.18
N ASP A 64 -12.30 -11.66 10.26
CA ASP A 64 -13.34 -11.67 11.30
C ASP A 64 -12.83 -12.16 12.67
N ALA A 65 -11.85 -13.04 12.68
CA ALA A 65 -11.33 -13.64 13.92
C ALA A 65 -10.49 -12.68 14.77
N TYR A 66 -10.04 -11.56 14.18
CA TYR A 66 -9.10 -10.65 14.84
C TYR A 66 -9.74 -9.48 15.59
N ASP A 67 -11.06 -9.29 15.48
CA ASP A 67 -11.76 -8.30 16.32
C ASP A 67 -11.74 -8.65 17.82
N ASP A 68 -11.44 -9.92 18.17
CA ASP A 68 -11.37 -10.41 19.55
C ASP A 68 -9.93 -10.61 20.08
N PHE A 69 -8.89 -10.38 19.28
CA PHE A 69 -7.51 -10.54 19.71
C PHE A 69 -6.99 -9.33 20.50
N ASP A 70 -6.44 -9.65 21.67
CA ASP A 70 -5.86 -8.71 22.63
C ASP A 70 -4.87 -7.74 21.99
N ILE A 71 -5.09 -6.45 22.16
CA ILE A 71 -4.32 -5.31 21.65
C ILE A 71 -2.79 -5.46 21.83
N LYS A 72 -2.33 -6.32 22.73
CA LYS A 72 -0.91 -6.56 22.98
C LYS A 72 -0.18 -7.37 21.91
N LEU A 73 -0.87 -8.20 21.13
CA LEU A 73 -0.33 -8.86 19.92
C LEU A 73 -0.29 -7.90 18.71
N PHE A 74 -1.00 -6.80 18.80
CA PHE A 74 -1.23 -5.83 17.74
C PHE A 74 0.02 -5.09 17.24
N ASN A 75 1.08 -4.98 18.02
CA ASN A 75 2.21 -4.11 17.67
C ASN A 75 3.08 -4.64 16.51
N LYS A 76 2.99 -5.95 16.17
CA LYS A 76 3.69 -6.48 14.99
C LYS A 76 2.74 -7.03 13.92
N GLU A 77 1.61 -7.57 14.30
CA GLU A 77 0.68 -8.28 13.41
C GLU A 77 -0.49 -7.41 12.97
N GLY A 78 -0.99 -6.50 13.81
CA GLY A 78 -2.07 -5.59 13.47
C GLY A 78 -1.76 -4.57 12.38
N ALA A 79 -0.47 -4.30 12.11
CA ALA A 79 -0.07 -3.42 11.01
C ALA A 79 -0.49 -3.96 9.63
N TYR A 80 -0.50 -5.28 9.42
CA TYR A 80 -0.85 -5.90 8.14
C TYR A 80 -2.36 -5.83 7.86
N TYR A 81 -3.20 -6.08 8.87
CA TYR A 81 -4.65 -5.95 8.75
C TYR A 81 -5.09 -4.52 8.55
N ARG A 82 -4.52 -3.59 9.32
CA ARG A 82 -4.72 -2.16 9.07
C ARG A 82 -4.36 -1.80 7.64
N TYR A 83 -3.34 -2.40 7.07
CA TYR A 83 -2.93 -2.15 5.69
C TYR A 83 -3.98 -2.62 4.67
N ILE A 84 -4.63 -3.76 4.88
CA ILE A 84 -5.71 -4.25 3.99
C ILE A 84 -6.98 -3.42 4.16
N LEU A 85 -7.36 -3.09 5.41
CA LEU A 85 -8.56 -2.30 5.71
C LEU A 85 -8.35 -0.79 5.53
N ASN A 86 -7.11 -0.31 5.55
CA ASN A 86 -6.75 1.11 5.49
C ASN A 86 -6.32 1.55 4.08
N GLY A 87 -6.97 1.07 3.04
CA GLY A 87 -6.63 1.50 1.69
C GLY A 87 -7.37 0.73 0.63
N ILE A 88 -6.67 0.49 -0.47
CA ILE A 88 -7.18 -0.30 -1.58
C ILE A 88 -6.70 -1.74 -1.42
N SER A 89 -7.58 -2.71 -1.68
CA SER A 89 -7.23 -4.12 -1.79
C SER A 89 -7.93 -4.78 -2.97
N PHE A 90 -7.37 -5.90 -3.41
CA PHE A 90 -7.94 -6.74 -4.46
C PHE A 90 -8.51 -8.02 -3.86
N ILE A 91 -9.68 -8.41 -4.35
CA ILE A 91 -10.31 -9.70 -4.05
C ILE A 91 -9.81 -10.71 -5.09
N VAL A 92 -9.27 -11.83 -4.63
CA VAL A 92 -8.69 -12.88 -5.47
C VAL A 92 -9.36 -14.21 -5.16
N GLU A 93 -9.72 -14.96 -6.20
CA GLU A 93 -10.27 -16.32 -6.09
C GLU A 93 -9.67 -17.24 -7.17
N ASP A 94 -9.94 -18.53 -7.05
CA ASP A 94 -9.54 -19.57 -8.00
C ASP A 94 -8.00 -19.63 -8.19
N VAL A 95 -7.24 -19.43 -7.12
CA VAL A 95 -5.78 -19.57 -7.11
C VAL A 95 -5.35 -20.68 -6.15
N GLN A 96 -4.27 -21.36 -6.50
CA GLN A 96 -3.64 -22.31 -5.58
C GLN A 96 -2.74 -21.55 -4.59
N PHE A 97 -2.83 -21.90 -3.33
CA PHE A 97 -2.04 -21.27 -2.29
C PHE A 97 -1.53 -22.29 -1.26
N GLU A 98 -0.43 -21.93 -0.59
CA GLU A 98 0.15 -22.66 0.50
C GLU A 98 -0.04 -21.88 1.80
N THR A 99 -0.44 -22.56 2.88
CA THR A 99 -0.56 -21.94 4.20
C THR A 99 0.83 -21.81 4.83
N GLN A 100 1.20 -20.63 5.28
CA GLN A 100 2.44 -20.47 6.05
C GLN A 100 2.32 -21.15 7.41
N LYS A 101 3.23 -22.08 7.69
CA LYS A 101 3.23 -22.84 8.97
C LYS A 101 3.80 -22.07 10.16
N ALA A 102 4.41 -20.91 9.94
CA ALA A 102 5.34 -20.39 10.94
C ALA A 102 4.77 -19.33 11.89
N HIS A 103 3.92 -18.39 11.47
CA HIS A 103 3.56 -17.27 12.34
C HIS A 103 2.14 -16.70 12.23
N ARG A 104 1.36 -17.04 11.19
CA ARG A 104 0.01 -16.48 10.97
C ARG A 104 -0.90 -17.51 10.31
N VAL A 105 -2.04 -17.78 10.94
CA VAL A 105 -3.03 -18.75 10.44
C VAL A 105 -3.73 -18.27 9.18
N ASP A 106 -3.68 -16.99 8.93
CA ASP A 106 -4.41 -16.24 7.90
C ASP A 106 -3.58 -15.88 6.66
N GLU A 107 -2.25 -15.82 6.80
CA GLU A 107 -1.36 -15.54 5.68
C GLU A 107 -1.15 -16.79 4.82
N VAL A 108 -1.30 -16.60 3.52
CA VAL A 108 -1.10 -17.63 2.51
C VAL A 108 -0.14 -17.14 1.45
N LEU A 109 0.52 -18.07 0.79
CA LEU A 109 1.46 -17.80 -0.29
C LEU A 109 0.91 -18.30 -1.61
N VAL A 110 0.86 -17.41 -2.59
CA VAL A 110 0.57 -17.73 -3.99
C VAL A 110 1.88 -17.66 -4.77
N LYS A 111 2.11 -18.62 -5.64
CA LYS A 111 3.36 -18.69 -6.45
C LYS A 111 3.25 -17.85 -7.73
N ASN A 112 4.35 -17.24 -8.06
CA ASN A 112 4.63 -16.55 -9.30
C ASN A 112 3.70 -15.35 -9.61
N LYS A 113 2.50 -15.60 -10.07
CA LYS A 113 1.59 -14.58 -10.61
C LYS A 113 0.14 -14.91 -10.30
N VAL A 114 -0.66 -13.87 -10.07
CA VAL A 114 -2.12 -13.94 -10.11
C VAL A 114 -2.59 -13.19 -11.35
N GLU A 115 -3.16 -13.92 -12.28
CA GLU A 115 -3.69 -13.34 -13.52
C GLU A 115 -4.92 -12.47 -13.25
N LEU A 116 -5.18 -11.51 -14.15
CA LEU A 116 -6.29 -10.55 -13.99
C LEU A 116 -7.67 -11.21 -13.90
N ASP A 117 -7.89 -12.35 -14.55
CA ASP A 117 -9.14 -13.10 -14.50
C ASP A 117 -9.44 -13.72 -13.12
N LYS A 118 -8.40 -13.86 -12.29
CA LYS A 118 -8.48 -14.34 -10.90
C LYS A 118 -8.81 -13.21 -9.92
N ILE A 119 -8.67 -11.96 -10.34
CA ILE A 119 -9.06 -10.80 -9.55
C ILE A 119 -10.56 -10.57 -9.76
N LYS A 120 -11.34 -10.65 -8.68
CA LYS A 120 -12.80 -10.57 -8.72
C LYS A 120 -13.36 -9.20 -8.39
N GLY A 121 -12.53 -8.32 -7.83
CA GLY A 121 -12.96 -6.97 -7.49
C GLY A 121 -11.89 -6.15 -6.79
N ILE A 122 -12.22 -4.89 -6.63
CA ILE A 122 -11.44 -3.89 -5.90
C ILE A 122 -12.23 -3.54 -4.64
N GLN A 123 -11.57 -3.49 -3.50
CA GLN A 123 -12.17 -3.02 -2.25
C GLN A 123 -11.59 -1.69 -1.83
N ILE A 124 -12.45 -0.83 -1.30
CA ILE A 124 -12.09 0.45 -0.67
C ILE A 124 -12.87 0.55 0.65
N SER A 125 -12.20 0.95 1.73
CA SER A 125 -12.88 1.27 2.98
C SER A 125 -13.74 2.53 2.84
N ASP A 126 -14.94 2.52 3.43
CA ASP A 126 -15.84 3.67 3.47
C ASP A 126 -15.22 4.89 4.16
N LYS A 127 -14.32 4.66 5.13
CA LYS A 127 -13.57 5.72 5.82
C LYS A 127 -12.75 6.58 4.85
N TYR A 128 -12.18 5.97 3.81
CA TYR A 128 -11.21 6.64 2.94
C TYR A 128 -11.72 6.91 1.53
N LYS A 129 -12.88 6.38 1.13
CA LYS A 129 -13.38 6.51 -0.25
C LYS A 129 -13.51 7.96 -0.71
N ASP A 130 -13.95 8.85 0.19
CA ASP A 130 -14.18 10.27 -0.07
C ASP A 130 -13.02 11.16 0.39
N ALA A 131 -11.92 10.59 0.88
CA ALA A 131 -10.73 11.33 1.27
C ALA A 131 -9.97 11.85 0.05
N LEU A 132 -9.43 13.06 0.15
CA LEU A 132 -8.58 13.65 -0.88
C LEU A 132 -7.23 12.94 -0.95
N LEU A 133 -6.59 12.95 -2.12
CA LEU A 133 -5.34 12.22 -2.30
C LEU A 133 -4.21 12.74 -1.43
N GLU A 134 -4.18 14.03 -1.14
CA GLU A 134 -3.18 14.64 -0.25
C GLU A 134 -3.28 14.12 1.18
N ASP A 135 -4.50 13.79 1.67
CA ASP A 135 -4.71 13.26 3.01
C ASP A 135 -4.32 11.77 3.14
N LEU A 136 -4.10 11.10 2.02
CA LEU A 136 -3.86 9.66 1.97
C LEU A 136 -2.42 9.28 1.70
N PHE A 137 -1.66 10.20 1.12
CA PHE A 137 -0.27 9.91 0.82
C PHE A 137 0.59 10.00 2.09
N TYR A 138 1.33 8.94 2.36
CA TYR A 138 2.41 8.96 3.35
C TYR A 138 3.46 7.93 2.99
N PHE A 139 4.71 8.23 3.31
CA PHE A 139 5.73 7.21 3.32
C PHE A 139 5.49 6.26 4.50
N PRO A 140 5.65 4.94 4.30
CA PRO A 140 5.61 4.03 5.44
C PRO A 140 6.68 4.47 6.44
N MET A 141 6.35 4.48 7.74
CA MET A 141 7.30 4.76 8.83
C MET A 141 8.40 3.67 8.84
N SER A 142 9.27 3.76 7.89
CA SER A 142 10.44 2.91 7.76
C SER A 142 11.62 3.76 8.19
N LYS A 143 12.29 3.38 9.27
CA LYS A 143 13.59 3.98 9.65
C LYS A 143 14.68 3.67 8.60
N ASN A 144 14.32 3.28 7.39
CA ASN A 144 15.23 2.98 6.30
C ASN A 144 15.13 4.04 5.21
N TYR A 145 16.01 5.02 5.29
CA TYR A 145 16.19 6.10 4.32
C TYR A 145 16.18 5.63 2.85
N GLU A 146 16.88 4.53 2.52
CA GLU A 146 16.96 4.06 1.14
C GLU A 146 15.61 3.57 0.61
N ASN A 147 14.76 3.00 1.46
CA ASN A 147 13.41 2.63 1.07
C ASN A 147 12.55 3.86 0.78
N ILE A 148 12.60 4.88 1.64
CA ILE A 148 11.86 6.13 1.47
C ILE A 148 12.26 6.81 0.17
N LYS A 149 13.57 6.94 -0.07
CA LYS A 149 14.12 7.50 -1.31
C LYS A 149 13.63 6.75 -2.55
N ASN A 150 13.70 5.42 -2.53
CA ASN A 150 13.26 4.60 -3.66
C ASN A 150 11.76 4.75 -3.96
N ILE A 151 10.92 4.83 -2.92
CA ILE A 151 9.48 5.08 -3.05
C ILE A 151 9.24 6.47 -3.64
N GLY A 152 9.92 7.50 -3.11
CA GLY A 152 9.80 8.86 -3.61
C GLY A 152 10.17 9.00 -5.08
N GLU A 153 11.30 8.40 -5.50
CA GLU A 153 11.70 8.38 -6.91
C GLU A 153 10.71 7.63 -7.81
N GLU A 154 10.03 6.60 -7.29
CA GLU A 154 8.98 5.91 -8.02
C GLU A 154 7.78 6.82 -8.25
N TYR A 155 7.33 7.54 -7.22
CA TYR A 155 6.23 8.48 -7.36
C TYR A 155 6.56 9.65 -8.29
N ILE A 156 7.80 10.15 -8.28
CA ILE A 156 8.24 11.17 -9.24
C ILE A 156 8.11 10.66 -10.68
N ARG A 157 8.58 9.43 -10.94
CA ARG A 157 8.41 8.80 -12.26
C ARG A 157 6.96 8.56 -12.61
N TYR A 158 6.16 8.17 -11.61
CA TYR A 158 4.73 7.97 -11.77
C TYR A 158 4.02 9.25 -12.17
N MET A 159 4.25 10.36 -11.46
CA MET A 159 3.69 11.67 -11.82
C MET A 159 4.18 12.16 -13.18
N ALA A 160 5.45 11.93 -13.52
CA ALA A 160 5.99 12.26 -14.85
C ALA A 160 5.27 11.50 -15.98
N SER A 161 4.84 10.25 -15.75
CA SER A 161 4.04 9.49 -16.72
C SER A 161 2.66 10.11 -17.01
N TYR A 162 2.19 10.99 -16.12
CA TYR A 162 0.98 11.81 -16.29
C TYR A 162 1.27 13.22 -16.82
N GLY A 163 2.51 13.53 -17.19
CA GLY A 163 2.92 14.85 -17.69
C GLY A 163 3.02 15.91 -16.59
N TYR A 164 3.28 15.49 -15.36
CA TYR A 164 3.51 16.38 -14.22
C TYR A 164 5.00 16.37 -13.82
N GLU A 165 5.58 17.54 -13.71
CA GLU A 165 6.99 17.71 -13.34
C GLU A 165 7.09 18.17 -11.88
N VAL A 166 7.76 17.36 -11.08
CA VAL A 166 8.08 17.66 -9.67
C VAL A 166 9.33 18.56 -9.64
N ASN A 167 9.40 19.48 -8.70
CA ASN A 167 10.63 20.24 -8.43
C ASN A 167 11.70 19.32 -7.85
N ILE A 168 12.55 18.79 -8.72
CA ILE A 168 13.59 17.82 -8.35
C ILE A 168 14.61 18.39 -7.37
N ASN A 169 14.89 19.69 -7.38
CA ASN A 169 15.85 20.28 -6.46
C ASN A 169 15.31 20.31 -5.02
N GLU A 170 14.05 20.65 -4.85
CA GLU A 170 13.37 20.61 -3.56
C GLU A 170 13.27 19.18 -3.01
N TYR A 171 12.86 18.24 -3.82
CA TYR A 171 12.87 16.82 -3.46
C TYR A 171 14.26 16.35 -2.99
N LYS A 172 15.33 16.71 -3.75
CA LYS A 172 16.71 16.34 -3.38
C LYS A 172 17.15 16.96 -2.07
N ASN A 173 16.74 18.19 -1.79
CA ASN A 173 17.07 18.84 -0.52
C ASN A 173 16.45 18.07 0.65
N LEU A 174 15.15 17.76 0.60
CA LEU A 174 14.44 16.98 1.62
C LEU A 174 15.05 15.58 1.80
N ILE A 175 15.38 14.89 0.70
CA ILE A 175 16.04 13.59 0.76
C ILE A 175 17.45 13.64 1.36
N ASN A 176 18.21 14.70 1.10
CA ASN A 176 19.52 14.87 1.69
C ASN A 176 19.43 15.19 3.19
N GLU A 177 18.47 15.99 3.60
CA GLU A 177 18.19 16.31 4.99
C GLU A 177 17.74 15.05 5.75
N LEU A 178 16.80 14.28 5.20
CA LEU A 178 16.39 13.00 5.75
C LEU A 178 17.57 12.02 5.91
N ARG A 179 18.48 12.01 4.94
CA ARG A 179 19.71 11.20 5.04
C ARG A 179 20.61 11.66 6.18
N TYR A 180 20.74 12.96 6.37
CA TYR A 180 21.58 13.52 7.43
C TYR A 180 21.02 13.15 8.81
N THR A 181 19.72 13.38 9.04
CA THR A 181 19.05 13.04 10.31
C THR A 181 19.05 11.52 10.55
N TYR A 182 18.86 10.71 9.50
CA TYR A 182 18.96 9.25 9.59
C TYR A 182 20.35 8.77 10.04
N ASN A 183 21.42 9.34 9.48
CA ASN A 183 22.79 8.98 9.85
C ASN A 183 23.10 9.42 11.29
N ALA A 184 22.66 10.61 11.69
CA ALA A 184 22.80 11.08 13.07
C ALA A 184 22.10 10.14 14.05
N LEU A 185 20.89 9.68 13.72
CA LEU A 185 20.11 8.74 14.54
C LEU A 185 20.79 7.36 14.67
N ILE A 186 21.47 6.86 13.61
CA ILE A 186 22.19 5.58 13.67
C ILE A 186 23.41 5.68 14.61
N ASP A 187 24.11 6.81 14.61
CA ASP A 187 25.32 7.05 15.38
C ASP A 187 25.02 7.63 16.78
N ALA A 188 23.74 7.80 17.13
CA ALA A 188 23.30 8.47 18.37
C ALA A 188 23.68 7.70 19.63
N SER A 189 24.03 8.46 20.68
CA SER A 189 24.09 7.95 22.05
C SER A 189 22.68 7.67 22.58
N LYS A 190 22.57 6.88 23.68
CA LYS A 190 21.25 6.64 24.28
C LYS A 190 20.58 7.88 24.86
N GLU A 191 21.34 8.92 25.16
CA GLU A 191 20.84 10.17 25.74
C GLU A 191 20.28 11.10 24.67
N ASP A 192 20.80 11.02 23.42
CA ASP A 192 20.43 11.91 22.33
C ASP A 192 19.38 11.29 21.37
N ILE A 193 19.01 10.01 21.61
CA ILE A 193 18.21 9.24 20.61
C ILE A 193 16.80 9.79 20.45
N GLU A 194 16.19 10.32 21.52
CA GLU A 194 14.81 10.84 21.51
C GLU A 194 14.72 12.13 20.69
N ASP A 195 15.64 13.08 20.92
CA ASP A 195 15.69 14.33 20.18
C ASP A 195 15.97 14.09 18.68
N LEU A 196 16.86 13.13 18.36
CA LEU A 196 17.17 12.79 16.97
C LEU A 196 16.07 11.95 16.28
N GLU A 197 15.26 11.21 17.03
CA GLU A 197 14.03 10.57 16.48
C GLU A 197 13.02 11.63 16.08
N ASP A 198 12.81 12.66 16.90
CA ASP A 198 11.91 13.77 16.62
C ASP A 198 12.39 14.55 15.38
N ASP A 199 13.68 14.90 15.29
CA ASP A 199 14.26 15.56 14.11
C ASP A 199 14.05 14.74 12.82
N TYR A 200 14.22 13.43 12.89
CA TYR A 200 14.01 12.54 11.76
C TYR A 200 12.51 12.46 11.35
N GLU A 201 11.62 12.42 12.33
CA GLU A 201 10.17 12.38 12.09
C GLU A 201 9.67 13.70 11.48
N ASP A 202 10.21 14.84 11.90
CA ASP A 202 9.88 16.16 11.34
C ASP A 202 10.27 16.26 9.87
N VAL A 203 11.50 15.89 9.51
CA VAL A 203 11.95 15.89 8.10
C VAL A 203 11.14 14.88 7.26
N LEU A 204 10.76 13.73 7.83
CA LEU A 204 9.91 12.77 7.15
C LEU A 204 8.50 13.32 6.95
N ALA A 205 7.97 14.11 7.89
CA ALA A 205 6.69 14.79 7.76
C ALA A 205 6.71 15.83 6.63
N ASP A 206 7.75 16.65 6.55
CA ASP A 206 7.94 17.63 5.47
C ASP A 206 8.01 16.95 4.09
N LEU A 207 8.74 15.84 3.99
CA LEU A 207 8.82 15.07 2.75
C LEU A 207 7.47 14.44 2.38
N ASN A 208 6.69 13.96 3.37
CA ASN A 208 5.34 13.46 3.17
C ASN A 208 4.43 14.54 2.63
N GLU A 209 4.41 15.71 3.26
CA GLU A 209 3.60 16.85 2.83
C GLU A 209 3.96 17.29 1.40
N TYR A 210 5.25 17.43 1.11
CA TYR A 210 5.73 17.78 -0.22
C TYR A 210 5.25 16.79 -1.28
N MET A 211 5.37 15.49 -1.05
CA MET A 211 4.95 14.46 -2.00
C MET A 211 3.43 14.39 -2.13
N ALA A 212 2.69 14.54 -1.03
CA ALA A 212 1.23 14.56 -1.01
C ALA A 212 0.68 15.71 -1.86
N GLN A 213 1.24 16.93 -1.69
CA GLN A 213 0.87 18.11 -2.47
C GLN A 213 1.16 17.92 -3.97
N ASN A 214 2.31 17.33 -4.32
CA ASN A 214 2.67 17.08 -5.72
C ASN A 214 1.74 16.03 -6.37
N ILE A 215 1.36 14.97 -5.66
CA ILE A 215 0.42 13.96 -6.16
C ILE A 215 -0.97 14.59 -6.37
N SER A 216 -1.45 15.36 -5.40
CA SER A 216 -2.72 16.08 -5.52
C SER A 216 -2.71 17.03 -6.72
N ALA A 217 -1.65 17.86 -6.85
CA ALA A 217 -1.50 18.78 -7.96
C ALA A 217 -1.39 18.08 -9.33
N CYS A 218 -0.74 16.93 -9.41
CA CYS A 218 -0.66 16.11 -10.62
C CYS A 218 -2.06 15.74 -11.13
N PHE A 219 -2.90 15.21 -10.23
CA PHE A 219 -4.25 14.79 -10.61
C PHE A 219 -5.20 15.98 -10.77
N ARG A 220 -5.08 17.04 -9.94
CA ARG A 220 -5.82 18.30 -10.13
C ARG A 220 -5.57 18.90 -11.50
N LYS A 221 -4.32 18.93 -11.99
CA LYS A 221 -4.00 19.36 -13.37
C LYS A 221 -4.73 18.54 -14.42
N LYS A 222 -4.92 17.24 -14.17
CA LYS A 222 -5.58 16.33 -15.10
C LYS A 222 -7.11 16.44 -15.07
N PHE A 223 -7.71 16.60 -13.90
CA PHE A 223 -9.16 16.59 -13.71
C PHE A 223 -9.80 17.99 -13.64
N GLY A 224 -9.02 19.01 -13.31
CA GLY A 224 -9.51 20.36 -13.08
C GLY A 224 -10.07 20.60 -11.66
N TYR A 225 -10.08 19.59 -10.80
CA TYR A 225 -10.52 19.65 -9.40
C TYR A 225 -9.78 18.62 -8.56
N ASP A 226 -9.86 18.74 -7.24
CA ASP A 226 -9.29 17.75 -6.31
C ASP A 226 -10.14 16.49 -6.31
N ILE A 227 -9.49 15.36 -6.54
CA ILE A 227 -10.17 14.08 -6.65
C ILE A 227 -10.03 13.28 -5.36
N THR A 228 -11.04 12.46 -5.10
CA THR A 228 -11.05 11.51 -4.00
C THR A 228 -10.33 10.21 -4.37
N LEU A 229 -10.08 9.36 -3.37
CA LEU A 229 -9.59 8.00 -3.60
C LEU A 229 -10.50 7.23 -4.56
N TYR A 230 -11.82 7.37 -4.39
CA TYR A 230 -12.79 6.68 -5.23
C TYR A 230 -12.73 7.14 -6.69
N ASP A 231 -12.60 8.44 -6.92
CA ASP A 231 -12.43 8.99 -8.27
C ASP A 231 -11.17 8.46 -8.94
N LEU A 232 -10.04 8.41 -8.21
CA LEU A 232 -8.79 7.86 -8.70
C LEU A 232 -8.92 6.39 -9.08
N VAL A 233 -9.54 5.58 -8.23
CA VAL A 233 -9.74 4.14 -8.49
C VAL A 233 -10.59 3.93 -9.75
N ILE A 234 -11.68 4.69 -9.92
CA ILE A 234 -12.51 4.64 -11.13
C ILE A 234 -11.68 5.04 -12.35
N PHE A 235 -10.93 6.12 -12.25
CA PHE A 235 -10.10 6.60 -13.35
C PHE A 235 -9.06 5.55 -13.77
N LEU A 236 -8.29 5.01 -12.84
CA LEU A 236 -7.24 4.04 -13.14
C LEU A 236 -7.81 2.74 -13.70
N ARG A 237 -8.92 2.25 -13.14
CA ARG A 237 -9.64 1.09 -13.67
C ARG A 237 -10.07 1.31 -15.14
N ASN A 238 -10.66 2.46 -15.44
CA ASN A 238 -11.13 2.77 -16.79
C ASN A 238 -9.97 3.00 -17.77
N LYS A 239 -8.89 3.69 -17.34
CA LYS A 239 -7.66 3.88 -18.12
C LYS A 239 -7.06 2.53 -18.56
N ASN A 240 -7.04 1.56 -17.65
CA ASN A 240 -6.52 0.22 -17.95
C ASN A 240 -7.54 -0.72 -18.62
N LYS A 241 -8.75 -0.22 -18.92
CA LYS A 241 -9.84 -0.97 -19.57
C LYS A 241 -10.23 -2.26 -18.83
N VAL A 242 -10.09 -2.25 -17.51
CA VAL A 242 -10.42 -3.40 -16.66
C VAL A 242 -11.84 -3.27 -16.14
N ASN A 243 -12.65 -4.34 -16.27
CA ASN A 243 -14.03 -4.34 -15.80
C ASN A 243 -14.15 -5.04 -14.43
N LEU A 244 -13.45 -4.54 -13.42
CA LEU A 244 -13.56 -5.04 -12.05
C LEU A 244 -14.61 -4.23 -11.27
N PRO A 245 -15.53 -4.89 -10.55
CA PRO A 245 -16.45 -4.21 -9.65
C PRO A 245 -15.66 -3.56 -8.47
N ILE A 246 -16.19 -2.44 -7.97
CA ILE A 246 -15.64 -1.75 -6.79
C ILE A 246 -16.62 -1.97 -5.64
N TYR A 247 -16.11 -2.47 -4.52
CA TYR A 247 -16.85 -2.72 -3.30
C TYR A 247 -16.41 -1.75 -2.22
N ILE A 248 -17.37 -1.04 -1.63
CA ILE A 248 -17.13 -0.20 -0.47
C ILE A 248 -17.41 -1.04 0.77
N ILE A 249 -16.42 -1.18 1.64
CA ILE A 249 -16.51 -1.99 2.84
C ILE A 249 -16.50 -1.11 4.09
N PRO A 250 -17.27 -1.44 5.14
CA PRO A 250 -17.21 -0.73 6.41
C PRO A 250 -15.80 -0.81 7.01
N TYR A 251 -15.30 0.33 7.49
CA TYR A 251 -14.00 0.40 8.17
C TYR A 251 -14.04 -0.27 9.54
N THR A 252 -15.13 -0.01 10.26
CA THR A 252 -15.42 -0.70 11.52
C THR A 252 -16.46 -1.77 11.22
N ARG A 253 -16.07 -3.03 11.34
CA ARG A 253 -17.09 -4.05 11.52
C ARG A 253 -17.71 -3.78 12.89
N GLU A 254 -18.97 -3.38 12.92
CA GLU A 254 -19.75 -3.53 14.13
C GLU A 254 -19.57 -4.97 14.59
N LYS A 255 -19.21 -5.19 15.87
CA LYS A 255 -19.07 -6.53 16.45
C LYS A 255 -20.29 -7.35 16.05
N GLY A 256 -20.15 -8.08 14.98
CA GLY A 256 -21.25 -8.73 14.32
C GLY A 256 -21.82 -9.74 15.28
N LYS A 257 -23.06 -9.54 15.65
CA LYS A 257 -23.88 -10.63 16.16
C LYS A 257 -23.84 -11.72 15.07
N ALA A 258 -23.00 -12.72 15.30
CA ALA A 258 -23.10 -13.95 14.57
C ALA A 258 -24.56 -14.41 14.68
N LYS A 259 -25.25 -14.41 13.54
CA LYS A 259 -26.52 -15.08 13.41
C LYS A 259 -26.27 -16.47 12.93
#